data_797c7f70d1f54874a752bc60fbfcfb77
#
_entry.id   797c7f70d1f54874a752bc60fbfcfb77
#
_cell.length_a   1.000
_cell.length_b   1.000
_cell.length_c   1.000
_cell.angle_alpha   90.00
_cell.angle_beta   90.00
_cell.angle_gamma   90.00
#
_symmetry.space_group_name_H-M   'P 1'
#
loop_
_entity.id
_entity.type
_entity.pdbx_description
1 polymer ?
#
loop_
_entity_poly.entity_id
_entity_poly.type
_entity_poly.pdbx_seq_one_letter_code
_entity_poly.pdbx_strand_id
1 'polypeptide(L)'
;MSYILKIDLSTAPQEVRAAVDNHLAQGYQLTNEKLTLLHNVTAFHTLEESSYELDRELQRLIGKRAADFYEYAISLQNDCLVCSAYFSRLLIEYGRAIA
;
A
#
# COMPACT_ATOMS: atom_id res chain seq x y z
N MET A 1 7.82 10.86 -11.51
CA MET A 1 6.98 10.91 -12.72
C MET A 1 6.78 9.50 -13.24
N SER A 2 5.57 9.13 -13.59
CA SER A 2 5.27 7.81 -14.15
C SER A 2 5.33 7.83 -15.66
N TYR A 3 5.99 6.86 -16.26
CA TYR A 3 6.01 6.67 -17.72
C TYR A 3 4.77 5.94 -18.24
N ILE A 4 4.00 5.35 -17.35
CA ILE A 4 2.76 4.65 -17.64
C ILE A 4 1.61 5.49 -17.08
N LEU A 5 0.62 5.77 -17.93
CA LEU A 5 -0.54 6.56 -17.52
C LEU A 5 -1.37 5.80 -16.48
N LYS A 6 -1.89 6.54 -15.51
CA LYS A 6 -2.87 6.00 -14.58
C LYS A 6 -4.14 5.64 -15.31
N ILE A 7 -4.85 4.61 -14.81
CA ILE A 7 -6.14 4.27 -15.40
C ILE A 7 -7.16 5.39 -15.16
N ASP A 8 -8.00 5.65 -16.16
CA ASP A 8 -9.11 6.59 -16.02
C ASP A 8 -10.34 5.84 -15.50
N LEU A 9 -10.68 6.10 -14.23
CA LEU A 9 -11.78 5.41 -13.57
C LEU A 9 -13.14 5.75 -14.18
N SER A 10 -13.28 6.91 -14.85
CA SER A 10 -14.54 7.28 -15.47
C SER A 10 -14.90 6.40 -16.66
N THR A 11 -13.90 5.81 -17.31
CA THR A 11 -14.07 4.94 -18.49
C THR A 11 -13.63 3.51 -18.25
N ALA A 12 -13.25 3.17 -17.01
CA ALA A 12 -12.70 1.86 -16.68
C ALA A 12 -13.73 0.74 -16.81
N PRO A 13 -13.28 -0.49 -17.16
CA PRO A 13 -14.14 -1.67 -17.15
C PRO A 13 -14.75 -1.94 -15.78
N GLN A 14 -15.85 -2.69 -15.74
CA GLN A 14 -16.56 -3.00 -14.51
C GLN A 14 -15.67 -3.73 -13.49
N GLU A 15 -14.82 -4.66 -13.93
CA GLU A 15 -13.94 -5.39 -13.03
C GLU A 15 -12.93 -4.48 -12.32
N VAL A 16 -12.46 -3.42 -13.00
CA VAL A 16 -11.57 -2.42 -12.40
C VAL A 16 -12.32 -1.62 -11.36
N ARG A 17 -13.53 -1.15 -11.67
CA ARG A 17 -14.35 -0.41 -10.72
C ARG A 17 -14.69 -1.23 -9.50
N ALA A 18 -15.01 -2.51 -9.69
CA ALA A 18 -15.29 -3.42 -8.58
C ALA A 18 -14.07 -3.59 -7.67
N ALA A 19 -12.87 -3.73 -8.26
CA ALA A 19 -11.63 -3.83 -7.51
C ALA A 19 -11.35 -2.56 -6.70
N VAL A 20 -11.58 -1.38 -7.30
CA VAL A 20 -11.43 -0.09 -6.61
C VAL A 20 -12.40 0.05 -5.46
N ASP A 21 -13.68 -0.26 -5.69
CA ASP A 21 -14.71 -0.15 -4.67
C ASP A 21 -14.41 -1.07 -3.48
N ASN A 22 -13.98 -2.29 -3.75
CA ASN A 22 -13.61 -3.24 -2.71
C ASN A 22 -12.38 -2.76 -1.91
N HIS A 23 -11.40 -2.20 -2.60
CA HIS A 23 -10.18 -1.65 -1.99
C HIS A 23 -10.50 -0.49 -1.04
N LEU A 24 -11.31 0.44 -1.50
CA LEU A 24 -11.74 1.60 -0.69
C LEU A 24 -12.62 1.17 0.48
N ALA A 25 -13.48 0.18 0.29
CA ALA A 25 -14.34 -0.34 1.34
C ALA A 25 -13.55 -0.97 2.50
N GLN A 26 -12.34 -1.47 2.23
CA GLN A 26 -11.44 -2.00 3.26
C GLN A 26 -10.65 -0.93 3.99
N GLY A 27 -10.82 0.35 3.62
CA GLY A 27 -10.14 1.48 4.25
C GLY A 27 -8.78 1.82 3.65
N TYR A 28 -8.39 1.18 2.56
CA TYR A 28 -7.13 1.46 1.90
C TYR A 28 -7.23 2.67 0.98
N GLN A 29 -6.11 3.36 0.78
CA GLN A 29 -6.04 4.51 -0.11
C GLN A 29 -5.69 4.10 -1.53
N LEU A 30 -6.18 4.85 -2.50
CA LEU A 30 -5.92 4.62 -3.91
C LEU A 30 -4.80 5.55 -4.38
N THR A 31 -3.57 5.05 -4.31
CA THR A 31 -2.37 5.81 -4.71
C THR A 31 -2.18 5.83 -6.22
N ASN A 32 -1.28 6.70 -6.71
CA ASN A 32 -0.94 6.75 -8.13
C ASN A 32 -0.35 5.42 -8.63
N GLU A 33 0.43 4.75 -7.80
CA GLU A 33 0.97 3.43 -8.09
C GLU A 33 -0.15 2.42 -8.34
N LYS A 34 -1.15 2.41 -7.46
CA LYS A 34 -2.30 1.50 -7.58
C LYS A 34 -3.13 1.81 -8.82
N LEU A 35 -3.32 3.07 -9.16
CA LEU A 35 -4.01 3.47 -10.38
C LEU A 35 -3.27 3.02 -11.64
N THR A 36 -1.95 2.98 -11.59
CA THR A 36 -1.14 2.44 -12.69
C THR A 36 -1.26 0.92 -12.79
N LEU A 37 -1.20 0.23 -11.64
CA LEU A 37 -1.35 -1.23 -11.58
C LEU A 37 -2.72 -1.71 -12.05
N LEU A 38 -3.75 -0.89 -11.91
CA LEU A 38 -5.12 -1.23 -12.28
C LEU A 38 -5.35 -1.40 -13.79
N HIS A 39 -4.35 -1.13 -14.63
CA HIS A 39 -4.38 -1.56 -16.03
C HIS A 39 -4.43 -3.08 -16.15
N ASN A 40 -3.96 -3.80 -15.11
CA ASN A 40 -4.08 -5.25 -15.01
C ASN A 40 -4.60 -5.59 -13.62
N VAL A 41 -5.88 -5.96 -13.53
CA VAL A 41 -6.55 -6.26 -12.26
C VAL A 41 -5.89 -7.42 -11.53
N THR A 42 -5.41 -8.44 -12.25
CA THR A 42 -4.70 -9.57 -11.66
C THR A 42 -3.40 -9.12 -10.99
N ALA A 43 -2.63 -8.27 -11.66
CA ALA A 43 -1.40 -7.72 -11.09
C ALA A 43 -1.70 -6.89 -9.84
N PHE A 44 -2.73 -6.07 -9.88
CA PHE A 44 -3.18 -5.28 -8.73
C PHE A 44 -3.50 -6.19 -7.54
N HIS A 45 -4.36 -7.18 -7.73
CA HIS A 45 -4.75 -8.09 -6.65
C HIS A 45 -3.57 -8.88 -6.10
N THR A 46 -2.72 -9.42 -6.96
CA THR A 46 -1.58 -10.23 -6.54
C THR A 46 -0.60 -9.41 -5.68
N LEU A 47 -0.26 -8.20 -6.13
CA LEU A 47 0.67 -7.36 -5.39
C LEU A 47 0.07 -6.87 -4.06
N GLU A 48 -1.19 -6.46 -4.06
CA GLU A 48 -1.85 -6.00 -2.83
C GLU A 48 -1.99 -7.13 -1.82
N GLU A 49 -2.49 -8.29 -2.23
CA GLU A 49 -2.64 -9.44 -1.33
C GLU A 49 -1.30 -9.91 -0.76
N SER A 50 -0.27 -10.03 -1.60
CA SER A 50 1.07 -10.43 -1.15
C SER A 50 1.65 -9.46 -0.15
N SER A 51 1.51 -8.15 -0.40
CA SER A 51 2.03 -7.12 0.49
C SER A 51 1.36 -7.17 1.86
N TYR A 52 0.04 -7.27 1.90
CA TYR A 52 -0.69 -7.32 3.16
C TYR A 52 -0.44 -8.62 3.92
N GLU A 53 -0.32 -9.74 3.23
CA GLU A 53 -0.04 -11.02 3.88
C GLU A 53 1.36 -11.04 4.48
N LEU A 54 2.35 -10.52 3.76
CA LEU A 54 3.71 -10.39 4.27
C LEU A 54 3.77 -9.48 5.50
N ASP A 55 3.06 -8.36 5.46
CA ASP A 55 2.98 -7.44 6.59
C ASP A 55 2.35 -8.12 7.82
N ARG A 56 1.24 -8.82 7.62
CA ARG A 56 0.58 -9.55 8.72
C ARG A 56 1.48 -10.62 9.32
N GLU A 57 2.18 -11.37 8.48
CA GLU A 57 3.10 -12.41 8.94
C GLU A 57 4.29 -11.81 9.69
N LEU A 58 4.82 -10.69 9.22
CA LEU A 58 5.90 -9.99 9.89
C LEU A 58 5.43 -9.46 11.26
N GLN A 59 4.23 -8.89 11.33
CA GLN A 59 3.64 -8.45 12.60
C GLN A 59 3.46 -9.60 13.58
N ARG A 60 3.09 -10.78 13.10
CA ARG A 60 2.95 -11.98 13.92
C ARG A 60 4.28 -12.40 14.53
N LEU A 61 5.36 -12.29 13.76
CA LEU A 61 6.70 -12.73 14.17
C LEU A 61 7.39 -11.75 15.11
N ILE A 62 7.33 -10.47 14.84
CA ILE A 62 8.11 -9.45 15.58
C ILE A 62 7.27 -8.33 16.19
N GLY A 63 5.96 -8.36 16.00
CA GLY A 63 5.05 -7.33 16.50
C GLY A 63 4.91 -6.16 15.52
N LYS A 64 3.84 -5.39 15.68
CA LYS A 64 3.50 -4.32 14.73
C LYS A 64 4.55 -3.22 14.70
N ARG A 65 5.01 -2.76 15.86
CA ARG A 65 5.98 -1.66 15.93
C ARG A 65 7.29 -2.02 15.25
N ALA A 66 7.83 -3.21 15.56
CA ALA A 66 9.07 -3.67 14.95
C ALA A 66 8.90 -3.92 13.45
N ALA A 67 7.75 -4.43 13.02
CA ALA A 67 7.44 -4.59 11.60
C ALA A 67 7.42 -3.25 10.87
N ASP A 68 6.79 -2.23 11.44
CA ASP A 68 6.74 -0.89 10.85
C ASP A 68 8.14 -0.27 10.76
N PHE A 69 8.98 -0.44 11.77
CA PHE A 69 10.38 0.02 11.73
C PHE A 69 11.17 -0.70 10.64
N TYR A 70 11.00 -2.00 10.52
CA TYR A 70 11.68 -2.80 9.52
C TYR A 70 11.30 -2.34 8.11
N GLU A 71 10.01 -2.17 7.86
CA GLU A 71 9.50 -1.73 6.57
C GLU A 71 9.90 -0.28 6.26
N TYR A 72 9.95 0.58 7.27
CA TYR A 72 10.45 1.94 7.14
C TYR A 72 11.93 1.95 6.71
N ALA A 73 12.76 1.14 7.36
CA ALA A 73 14.18 1.04 7.04
C ALA A 73 14.40 0.56 5.60
N ILE A 74 13.65 -0.45 5.15
CA ILE A 74 13.71 -0.93 3.77
C ILE A 74 13.27 0.17 2.80
N SER A 75 12.22 0.89 3.13
CA SER A 75 11.71 1.99 2.29
C SER A 75 12.73 3.09 2.09
N LEU A 76 13.46 3.46 3.15
CA LEU A 76 14.54 4.43 3.07
C LEU A 76 15.70 3.92 2.21
N GLN A 77 16.09 2.67 2.36
CA GLN A 77 17.19 2.07 1.59
C GLN A 77 16.86 2.03 0.09
N ASN A 78 15.60 1.88 -0.24
CA ASN A 78 15.14 1.81 -1.63
C ASN A 78 14.69 3.17 -2.19
N ASP A 79 14.90 4.25 -1.44
CA ASP A 79 14.49 5.61 -1.84
C ASP A 79 13.01 5.70 -2.23
N CYS A 80 12.16 4.89 -1.59
CA CYS A 80 10.72 4.95 -1.82
C CYS A 80 10.09 6.06 -0.97
N LEU A 81 9.86 7.23 -1.56
CA LEU A 81 9.31 8.37 -0.85
C LEU A 81 7.91 8.09 -0.28
N VAL A 82 7.03 7.51 -1.09
CA VAL A 82 5.66 7.19 -0.67
C VAL A 82 5.65 6.16 0.47
N CYS A 83 6.46 5.12 0.34
CA CYS A 83 6.56 4.05 1.34
C CYS A 83 7.12 4.59 2.66
N SER A 84 8.21 5.35 2.60
CA SER A 84 8.84 5.90 3.80
C SER A 84 7.95 6.92 4.50
N ALA A 85 7.21 7.74 3.75
CA ALA A 85 6.24 8.67 4.33
C ALA A 85 5.11 7.94 5.05
N TYR A 86 4.61 6.85 4.46
CA TYR A 86 3.56 6.03 5.06
C TYR A 86 4.02 5.41 6.39
N PHE A 87 5.16 4.74 6.40
CA PHE A 87 5.66 4.08 7.60
C PHE A 87 6.12 5.08 8.67
N SER A 88 6.67 6.22 8.25
CA SER A 88 6.99 7.31 9.16
C SER A 88 5.75 7.80 9.91
N ARG A 89 4.63 7.95 9.21
CA ARG A 89 3.36 8.35 9.84
C ARG A 89 2.90 7.33 10.86
N LEU A 90 2.96 6.04 10.53
CA LEU A 90 2.58 4.97 11.45
C LEU A 90 3.42 4.99 12.73
N LEU A 91 4.73 5.19 12.61
CA LEU A 91 5.63 5.25 13.75
C LEU A 91 5.37 6.46 14.63
N ILE A 92 5.06 7.62 14.03
CA ILE A 92 4.69 8.83 14.78
C ILE A 92 3.38 8.61 15.55
N GLU A 93 2.39 8.03 14.92
CA GLU A 93 1.11 7.71 15.57
C GLU A 93 1.31 6.75 16.73
N TYR A 94 2.18 5.76 16.56
CA TYR A 94 2.53 4.82 17.62
C TYR A 94 3.15 5.52 18.83
N GLY A 95 4.08 6.45 18.58
CA GLY A 95 4.71 7.24 19.64
C GLY A 95 3.69 8.09 20.41
N ARG A 96 2.73 8.67 19.72
CA ARG A 96 1.64 9.43 20.36
C ARG A 96 0.75 8.56 21.22
N ALA A 97 0.48 7.33 20.78
CA ALA A 97 -0.38 6.41 21.52
C ALA A 97 0.23 5.96 22.85
N ILE A 98 1.56 5.91 22.95
CA ILE A 98 2.27 5.47 24.15
C ILE A 98 2.82 6.62 25.01
N ALA A 99 2.70 7.85 24.50
CA ALA A 99 3.09 9.05 25.27
C ALA A 99 1.96 9.46 26.20
#